data_b796df50de3af4c21d3fcf6c980fa98c
#
_entry.id   b796df50de3af4c21d3fcf6c980fa98c
#
_cell.length_a   1.000
_cell.length_b   1.000
_cell.length_c   1.000
_cell.angle_alpha   90.00
_cell.angle_beta   90.00
_cell.angle_gamma   90.00
#
_symmetry.space_group_name_H-M   'P 1'
#
loop_
_entity.id
_entity.type
_entity.pdbx_description
1 polymer ?
#
loop_
_entity_poly.entity_id
_entity_poly.type
_entity_poly.pdbx_seq_one_letter_code
_entity_poly.pdbx_strand_id
1 'polypeptide(L)'
;MGVCRRNGLVVVPVLLLAGFVLAGCGSRSSTGQSGGGGGGGDSDGGGSLLRVVATVGMAADLVRRVGGERIEVRQLMGSGVDPHLYKATRDDIRELMSSDLIVSVGLLLEGRMEETIDRLSERQRVLVLGASIPRELLLVEESGSGGHPDPHVWMDVSLWSRSVPAIVSALTEARPDYAEEFSGRGAELLAELSALHRFGVECLESVPAERRVLVTSHDAFRYFGRAYGVEVLGVQGISTESEAGLLRVNELVDLLVSRGVGAVFSETSVSQKNMQALIEGAAARGRQVVLGGELYSDAMGESGTAAGTYSGMLEHNLITVTRALGGQVAAGGFAGWLGVQTQGVPEGSRE
;
A
#
# COMPACT_ATOMS: atom_id res chain seq x y z
N MET A 1 38.18 -35.29 21.34
CA MET A 1 39.27 -34.68 20.57
C MET A 1 38.74 -33.35 20.05
N GLY A 2 39.16 -32.30 20.74
CA GLY A 2 38.76 -30.93 20.47
C GLY A 2 39.66 -30.27 19.43
N VAL A 3 39.10 -29.32 18.71
CA VAL A 3 39.90 -28.29 18.05
C VAL A 3 39.23 -26.95 18.28
N CYS A 4 39.87 -26.17 19.13
CA CYS A 4 39.67 -24.78 19.42
C CYS A 4 40.22 -23.96 18.25
N ARG A 5 39.47 -22.99 17.67
CA ARG A 5 40.04 -21.96 16.78
C ARG A 5 39.76 -20.56 17.32
N ARG A 6 40.86 -19.87 17.49
CA ARG A 6 41.09 -18.55 18.08
C ARG A 6 40.59 -17.42 17.16
N ASN A 7 40.00 -16.43 17.78
CA ASN A 7 39.72 -15.12 17.22
C ASN A 7 41.02 -14.38 16.91
N GLY A 8 41.17 -13.88 15.69
CA GLY A 8 42.23 -12.95 15.27
C GLY A 8 41.67 -11.56 15.09
N LEU A 9 42.03 -10.68 15.99
CA LEU A 9 41.75 -9.24 15.93
C LEU A 9 42.77 -8.61 14.96
N VAL A 10 42.31 -7.99 13.86
CA VAL A 10 43.18 -7.23 12.97
C VAL A 10 43.00 -5.74 13.28
N VAL A 11 44.05 -5.15 13.80
CA VAL A 11 44.17 -3.70 14.04
C VAL A 11 44.84 -3.08 12.82
N VAL A 12 44.19 -2.10 12.18
CA VAL A 12 44.76 -1.30 11.09
C VAL A 12 45.15 0.08 11.64
N PRO A 13 46.37 0.55 11.45
CA PRO A 13 46.79 1.85 11.97
C PRO A 13 46.37 3.01 11.05
N VAL A 14 45.89 4.07 11.71
CA VAL A 14 45.59 5.37 11.12
C VAL A 14 46.91 6.13 10.84
N LEU A 15 47.13 6.52 9.58
CA LEU A 15 48.21 7.43 9.20
C LEU A 15 47.63 8.86 9.09
N LEU A 16 48.10 9.71 9.99
CA LEU A 16 47.96 11.18 9.92
C LEU A 16 48.99 11.76 8.95
N LEU A 17 48.55 12.47 7.96
CA LEU A 17 49.42 13.35 7.14
C LEU A 17 48.96 14.78 7.32
N ALA A 18 49.84 15.59 7.92
CA ALA A 18 49.72 17.01 8.10
C ALA A 18 50.59 17.74 6.99
N GLY A 19 50.12 18.91 6.62
CA GLY A 19 50.97 19.94 6.02
C GLY A 19 50.69 20.25 4.56
N PHE A 20 50.41 21.43 4.12
CA PHE A 20 51.20 22.65 4.05
C PHE A 20 50.33 23.76 3.46
N VAL A 21 50.37 24.89 4.10
CA VAL A 21 49.86 26.19 3.62
C VAL A 21 50.86 26.83 2.66
N LEU A 22 50.40 27.33 1.55
CA LEU A 22 51.16 28.35 0.78
C LEU A 22 50.21 29.46 0.34
N ALA A 23 50.45 30.63 0.91
CA ALA A 23 49.86 31.90 0.54
C ALA A 23 50.56 32.45 -0.73
N GLY A 24 49.76 33.00 -1.64
CA GLY A 24 50.23 33.73 -2.82
C GLY A 24 49.36 34.94 -3.09
N CYS A 25 49.84 36.13 -2.67
CA CYS A 25 49.28 37.43 -3.02
C CYS A 25 49.51 37.77 -4.50
N GLY A 26 48.52 38.36 -5.14
CA GLY A 26 48.69 38.96 -6.48
C GLY A 26 47.53 39.89 -6.80
N SER A 27 47.71 41.17 -6.43
CA SER A 27 46.83 42.29 -6.79
C SER A 27 46.93 42.62 -8.28
N ARG A 28 45.83 43.00 -8.91
CA ARG A 28 45.76 44.11 -9.86
C ARG A 28 44.32 44.54 -10.16
N SER A 29 44.14 45.81 -9.98
CA SER A 29 42.96 46.63 -10.20
C SER A 29 42.62 46.79 -11.69
N SER A 30 41.36 46.88 -12.05
CA SER A 30 40.89 47.87 -13.06
C SER A 30 39.39 48.13 -12.86
N THR A 31 39.11 49.37 -12.72
CA THR A 31 37.86 50.12 -12.62
C THR A 31 36.92 49.92 -13.81
N GLY A 32 35.61 49.82 -13.51
CA GLY A 32 34.53 49.93 -14.51
C GLY A 32 33.17 50.04 -13.81
N GLN A 33 32.69 51.26 -13.71
CA GLN A 33 31.46 51.69 -13.04
C GLN A 33 30.29 51.55 -14.01
N SER A 34 29.13 50.97 -13.58
CA SER A 34 27.82 51.64 -13.63
C SER A 34 26.64 50.66 -13.52
N GLY A 35 25.68 51.04 -12.74
CA GLY A 35 24.27 50.87 -13.05
C GLY A 35 23.49 49.84 -12.24
N GLY A 36 22.78 50.32 -11.24
CA GLY A 36 21.80 49.80 -10.34
C GLY A 36 20.75 48.85 -10.88
N GLY A 37 20.21 48.08 -9.94
CA GLY A 37 19.09 47.26 -10.11
C GLY A 37 19.00 46.32 -8.93
N GLY A 38 18.42 46.78 -7.80
CA GLY A 38 18.07 45.94 -6.69
C GLY A 38 16.96 44.99 -7.13
N GLY A 39 17.29 43.71 -7.12
CA GLY A 39 16.33 42.60 -7.16
C GLY A 39 16.75 41.67 -6.06
N GLY A 40 16.09 41.77 -4.91
CA GLY A 40 16.13 40.77 -3.89
C GLY A 40 15.52 39.50 -4.50
N GLY A 41 16.39 38.65 -5.05
CA GLY A 41 16.01 37.30 -5.36
C GLY A 41 16.04 36.52 -4.06
N ASP A 42 14.87 36.29 -3.50
CA ASP A 42 14.67 35.17 -2.60
C ASP A 42 15.17 33.93 -3.34
N SER A 43 16.35 33.50 -3.01
CA SER A 43 16.82 32.18 -3.32
C SER A 43 16.06 31.22 -2.40
N ASP A 44 14.78 31.00 -2.76
CA ASP A 44 14.06 29.82 -2.33
C ASP A 44 14.94 28.65 -2.78
N GLY A 45 15.45 27.90 -1.79
CA GLY A 45 16.34 26.76 -2.01
C GLY A 45 15.61 25.61 -2.66
N GLY A 46 15.14 25.83 -3.89
CA GLY A 46 14.47 24.86 -4.72
C GLY A 46 15.39 23.73 -5.17
N GLY A 47 15.80 22.90 -4.24
CA GLY A 47 16.35 21.59 -4.57
C GLY A 47 15.32 20.84 -5.42
N SER A 48 15.80 20.11 -6.47
CA SER A 48 14.94 19.25 -7.28
C SER A 48 14.09 18.35 -6.38
N LEU A 49 12.82 18.12 -6.77
CA LEU A 49 11.93 17.18 -6.07
C LEU A 49 12.57 15.79 -6.01
N LEU A 50 12.41 15.10 -4.88
CA LEU A 50 12.81 13.70 -4.75
C LEU A 50 11.92 12.85 -5.65
N ARG A 51 12.50 12.14 -6.61
CA ARG A 51 11.76 11.27 -7.52
C ARG A 51 11.57 9.89 -6.92
N VAL A 52 10.32 9.55 -6.63
CA VAL A 52 9.93 8.26 -6.08
C VAL A 52 9.16 7.47 -7.12
N VAL A 53 9.53 6.21 -7.32
CA VAL A 53 8.74 5.28 -8.13
C VAL A 53 8.12 4.26 -7.20
N ALA A 54 6.78 4.17 -7.21
CA ALA A 54 6.03 3.17 -6.48
C ALA A 54 5.40 2.16 -7.45
N THR A 55 5.41 0.88 -7.09
CA THR A 55 4.91 -0.20 -7.95
C THR A 55 3.40 -0.13 -8.12
N VAL A 56 2.65 -0.04 -7.02
CA VAL A 56 1.18 -0.07 -7.00
C VAL A 56 0.58 1.19 -6.35
N GLY A 57 -0.70 1.42 -6.62
CA GLY A 57 -1.43 2.60 -6.15
C GLY A 57 -1.44 2.75 -4.64
N MET A 58 -1.67 1.66 -3.90
CA MET A 58 -1.75 1.66 -2.44
C MET A 58 -0.45 2.12 -1.78
N ALA A 59 0.70 1.75 -2.36
CA ALA A 59 2.00 2.25 -1.93
C ALA A 59 2.22 3.71 -2.33
N ALA A 60 1.90 4.05 -3.59
CA ALA A 60 2.06 5.39 -4.13
C ALA A 60 1.27 6.45 -3.35
N ASP A 61 0.05 6.13 -2.93
CA ASP A 61 -0.81 7.06 -2.19
C ASP A 61 -0.23 7.39 -0.80
N LEU A 62 0.18 6.38 -0.02
CA LEU A 62 0.81 6.63 1.27
C LEU A 62 2.08 7.50 1.13
N VAL A 63 2.90 7.19 0.13
CA VAL A 63 4.13 7.95 -0.14
C VAL A 63 3.82 9.39 -0.53
N ARG A 64 2.85 9.64 -1.42
CA ARG A 64 2.40 11.01 -1.79
C ARG A 64 1.91 11.78 -0.57
N ARG A 65 1.13 11.12 0.28
CA ARG A 65 0.55 11.73 1.47
C ARG A 65 1.61 12.17 2.48
N VAL A 66 2.63 11.33 2.71
CA VAL A 66 3.73 11.65 3.61
C VAL A 66 4.68 12.69 2.99
N GLY A 67 5.03 12.52 1.72
CA GLY A 67 6.02 13.36 1.05
C GLY A 67 5.52 14.76 0.65
N GLY A 68 4.20 14.88 0.34
CA GLY A 68 3.58 16.14 -0.08
C GLY A 68 4.28 16.75 -1.28
N GLU A 69 4.47 18.07 -1.24
CA GLU A 69 5.09 18.85 -2.33
C GLU A 69 6.62 18.70 -2.43
N ARG A 70 7.24 17.92 -1.54
CA ARG A 70 8.70 17.71 -1.51
C ARG A 70 9.18 16.58 -2.40
N ILE A 71 8.23 15.81 -2.96
CA ILE A 71 8.52 14.63 -3.77
C ILE A 71 7.66 14.61 -5.03
N GLU A 72 8.15 13.92 -6.05
CA GLU A 72 7.38 13.53 -7.22
C GLU A 72 7.21 12.01 -7.22
N VAL A 73 5.96 11.52 -7.23
CA VAL A 73 5.69 10.08 -7.19
C VAL A 73 5.15 9.59 -8.52
N ARG A 74 5.92 8.74 -9.18
CA ARG A 74 5.49 7.95 -10.34
C ARG A 74 4.96 6.61 -9.86
N GLN A 75 3.75 6.27 -10.27
CA GLN A 75 3.13 4.96 -10.06
C GLN A 75 3.27 4.15 -11.34
N LEU A 76 3.76 2.90 -11.25
CA LEU A 76 3.95 2.03 -12.42
C LEU A 76 2.65 1.36 -12.85
N MET A 77 1.96 0.69 -11.93
CA MET A 77 0.74 -0.06 -12.20
C MET A 77 -0.48 0.81 -11.85
N GLY A 78 -1.22 1.21 -12.87
CA GLY A 78 -2.39 2.07 -12.77
C GLY A 78 -3.64 1.37 -12.29
N SER A 79 -4.79 2.05 -12.39
CA SER A 79 -6.11 1.49 -12.08
C SER A 79 -6.40 0.25 -12.92
N GLY A 80 -6.96 -0.79 -12.29
CA GLY A 80 -7.35 -2.05 -12.95
C GLY A 80 -6.18 -2.95 -13.39
N VAL A 81 -4.94 -2.56 -13.09
CA VAL A 81 -3.76 -3.39 -13.42
C VAL A 81 -3.51 -4.40 -12.31
N ASP A 82 -3.45 -5.68 -12.71
CA ASP A 82 -3.12 -6.79 -11.83
C ASP A 82 -1.59 -6.90 -11.62
N PRO A 83 -1.07 -6.70 -10.41
CA PRO A 83 0.35 -6.74 -10.11
C PRO A 83 0.96 -8.14 -10.23
N HIS A 84 0.20 -9.21 -9.99
CA HIS A 84 0.68 -10.59 -10.11
C HIS A 84 1.05 -10.95 -11.56
N LEU A 85 0.34 -10.37 -12.53
CA LEU A 85 0.52 -10.63 -13.95
C LEU A 85 1.35 -9.54 -14.66
N TYR A 86 1.70 -8.47 -13.95
CA TYR A 86 2.36 -7.32 -14.56
C TYR A 86 3.74 -7.67 -15.10
N LYS A 87 3.99 -7.22 -16.32
CA LYS A 87 5.28 -7.35 -16.99
C LYS A 87 5.86 -5.97 -17.22
N ALA A 88 6.92 -5.66 -16.50
CA ALA A 88 7.62 -4.39 -16.63
C ALA A 88 8.07 -4.14 -18.09
N THR A 89 7.77 -2.97 -18.59
CA THR A 89 8.25 -2.49 -19.88
C THR A 89 9.69 -1.95 -19.77
N ARG A 90 10.31 -1.65 -20.92
CA ARG A 90 11.63 -0.98 -20.92
C ARG A 90 11.56 0.41 -20.31
N ASP A 91 10.41 1.07 -20.42
CA ASP A 91 10.22 2.41 -19.87
C ASP A 91 10.08 2.35 -18.36
N ASP A 92 9.36 1.35 -17.81
CA ASP A 92 9.30 1.12 -16.37
C ASP A 92 10.68 0.87 -15.76
N ILE A 93 11.50 0.05 -16.44
CA ILE A 93 12.89 -0.18 -15.98
C ILE A 93 13.71 1.11 -16.00
N ARG A 94 13.53 1.98 -17.00
CA ARG A 94 14.21 3.29 -17.03
C ARG A 94 13.73 4.20 -15.90
N GLU A 95 12.44 4.25 -15.64
CA GLU A 95 11.86 5.00 -14.53
C GLU A 95 12.43 4.51 -13.18
N LEU A 96 12.40 3.19 -12.93
CA LEU A 96 13.01 2.61 -11.74
C LEU A 96 14.49 2.99 -11.61
N MET A 97 15.27 2.84 -12.67
CA MET A 97 16.70 3.15 -12.66
C MET A 97 17.02 4.64 -12.47
N SER A 98 16.10 5.52 -12.81
CA SER A 98 16.28 6.98 -12.72
C SER A 98 15.68 7.59 -11.46
N SER A 99 15.00 6.80 -10.63
CA SER A 99 14.40 7.26 -9.38
C SER A 99 15.44 7.42 -8.26
N ASP A 100 15.12 8.24 -7.27
CA ASP A 100 15.92 8.42 -6.06
C ASP A 100 15.52 7.41 -4.97
N LEU A 101 14.26 6.91 -5.05
CA LEU A 101 13.69 5.91 -4.14
C LEU A 101 12.69 5.05 -4.91
N ILE A 102 12.81 3.74 -4.77
CA ILE A 102 11.81 2.75 -5.24
C ILE A 102 10.99 2.30 -4.04
N VAL A 103 9.67 2.20 -4.20
CA VAL A 103 8.77 1.69 -3.16
C VAL A 103 7.94 0.55 -3.73
N SER A 104 8.02 -0.62 -3.11
CA SER A 104 7.26 -1.82 -3.48
C SER A 104 6.52 -2.39 -2.26
N VAL A 105 5.55 -3.26 -2.51
CA VAL A 105 4.92 -4.04 -1.44
C VAL A 105 5.80 -5.22 -1.05
N GLY A 106 6.36 -5.92 -2.02
CA GLY A 106 7.07 -7.18 -1.80
C GLY A 106 6.12 -8.33 -1.48
N LEU A 107 6.57 -9.32 -0.72
CA LEU A 107 5.78 -10.49 -0.35
C LEU A 107 5.29 -11.30 -1.57
N LEU A 108 6.01 -11.23 -2.68
CA LEU A 108 5.70 -11.82 -3.98
C LEU A 108 4.51 -11.18 -4.73
N LEU A 109 4.03 -10.00 -4.30
CA LEU A 109 2.97 -9.29 -5.02
C LEU A 109 3.38 -8.94 -6.45
N GLU A 110 4.55 -8.34 -6.60
CA GLU A 110 5.06 -7.86 -7.88
C GLU A 110 5.58 -8.98 -8.78
N GLY A 111 5.42 -10.23 -8.37
CA GLY A 111 5.73 -11.40 -9.17
C GLY A 111 7.13 -11.33 -9.80
N ARG A 112 7.19 -11.33 -11.13
CA ARG A 112 8.48 -11.30 -11.88
C ARG A 112 9.26 -10.00 -11.73
N MET A 113 8.64 -8.90 -11.29
CA MET A 113 9.36 -7.65 -11.04
C MET A 113 10.20 -7.71 -9.76
N GLU A 114 9.86 -8.56 -8.81
CA GLU A 114 10.56 -8.65 -7.53
C GLU A 114 12.07 -8.91 -7.74
N GLU A 115 12.42 -9.85 -8.61
CA GLU A 115 13.83 -10.12 -8.97
C GLU A 115 14.54 -8.89 -9.55
N THR A 116 13.81 -8.05 -10.30
CA THR A 116 14.36 -6.80 -10.85
C THR A 116 14.56 -5.76 -9.76
N ILE A 117 13.60 -5.62 -8.86
CA ILE A 117 13.68 -4.70 -7.71
C ILE A 117 14.82 -5.12 -6.78
N ASP A 118 14.97 -6.41 -6.50
CA ASP A 118 16.07 -6.95 -5.69
C ASP A 118 17.44 -6.60 -6.29
N ARG A 119 17.62 -6.76 -7.59
CA ARG A 119 18.88 -6.38 -8.26
C ARG A 119 19.13 -4.87 -8.20
N LEU A 120 18.07 -4.05 -8.27
CA LEU A 120 18.19 -2.60 -8.15
C LEU A 120 18.55 -2.19 -6.72
N SER A 121 18.14 -2.95 -5.70
CA SER A 121 18.45 -2.65 -4.29
C SER A 121 19.95 -2.65 -3.97
N GLU A 122 20.78 -3.30 -4.80
CA GLU A 122 22.24 -3.24 -4.69
C GLU A 122 22.83 -1.86 -5.00
N ARG A 123 22.09 -0.99 -5.73
CA ARG A 123 22.59 0.28 -6.28
C ARG A 123 21.70 1.47 -6.01
N GLN A 124 20.49 1.23 -5.56
CA GLN A 124 19.46 2.25 -5.33
C GLN A 124 18.78 2.05 -3.99
N ARG A 125 18.13 3.09 -3.48
CA ARG A 125 17.29 2.99 -2.30
C ARG A 125 15.99 2.29 -2.67
N VAL A 126 15.71 1.19 -2.02
CA VAL A 126 14.44 0.44 -2.16
C VAL A 126 13.78 0.32 -0.78
N LEU A 127 12.53 0.70 -0.70
CA LEU A 127 11.67 0.51 0.45
C LEU A 127 10.62 -0.55 0.13
N VAL A 128 10.70 -1.69 0.81
CA VAL A 128 9.72 -2.78 0.71
C VAL A 128 8.74 -2.64 1.88
N LEU A 129 7.50 -2.23 1.60
CA LEU A 129 6.52 -1.92 2.64
C LEU A 129 6.09 -3.14 3.45
N GLY A 130 5.97 -4.30 2.81
CA GLY A 130 5.68 -5.57 3.47
C GLY A 130 6.72 -5.97 4.52
N ALA A 131 7.97 -5.50 4.38
CA ALA A 131 9.02 -5.72 5.38
C ALA A 131 8.78 -4.96 6.70
N SER A 132 7.92 -3.95 6.71
CA SER A 132 7.50 -3.21 7.91
C SER A 132 6.49 -3.98 8.76
N ILE A 133 5.94 -5.07 8.22
CA ILE A 133 4.93 -5.89 8.90
C ILE A 133 5.65 -7.02 9.66
N PRO A 134 5.43 -7.15 10.97
CA PRO A 134 5.96 -8.28 11.75
C PRO A 134 5.53 -9.63 11.15
N ARG A 135 6.48 -10.56 11.00
CA ARG A 135 6.24 -11.85 10.32
C ARG A 135 5.11 -12.66 10.98
N GLU A 136 4.95 -12.56 12.29
CA GLU A 136 3.90 -13.20 13.06
C GLU A 136 2.49 -12.67 12.77
N LEU A 137 2.39 -11.50 12.14
CA LEU A 137 1.12 -10.90 11.70
C LEU A 137 0.81 -11.20 10.23
N LEU A 138 1.76 -11.75 9.48
CA LEU A 138 1.52 -12.15 8.10
C LEU A 138 0.69 -13.43 8.04
N LEU A 139 -0.31 -13.43 7.17
CA LEU A 139 -1.04 -14.64 6.80
C LEU A 139 -0.18 -15.45 5.83
N VAL A 140 -0.23 -16.76 5.96
CA VAL A 140 0.50 -17.69 5.11
C VAL A 140 -0.51 -18.59 4.41
N GLU A 141 -0.23 -18.98 3.19
CA GLU A 141 -1.04 -19.97 2.49
C GLU A 141 -0.77 -21.37 3.07
N GLU A 142 -1.82 -22.04 3.54
CA GLU A 142 -1.71 -23.33 4.24
C GLU A 142 -1.47 -24.51 3.27
N SER A 143 -1.83 -24.37 1.99
CA SER A 143 -1.81 -25.48 1.02
C SER A 143 -1.13 -25.11 -0.29
N GLY A 144 0.01 -25.73 -0.57
CA GLY A 144 0.53 -25.89 -1.93
C GLY A 144 1.62 -24.94 -2.41
N SER A 145 1.78 -23.76 -1.85
CA SER A 145 2.69 -22.71 -2.36
C SER A 145 4.00 -22.54 -1.60
N GLY A 146 4.38 -23.50 -0.77
CA GLY A 146 5.67 -23.45 -0.06
C GLY A 146 5.70 -22.48 1.15
N GLY A 147 4.55 -22.04 1.65
CA GLY A 147 4.48 -21.21 2.85
C GLY A 147 4.82 -19.73 2.61
N HIS A 148 4.56 -19.22 1.41
CA HIS A 148 4.74 -17.80 1.12
C HIS A 148 3.71 -16.95 1.85
N PRO A 149 4.09 -15.76 2.34
CA PRO A 149 3.15 -14.82 2.93
C PRO A 149 2.14 -14.33 1.89
N ASP A 150 0.91 -14.11 2.34
CA ASP A 150 -0.11 -13.42 1.58
C ASP A 150 0.27 -11.93 1.44
N PRO A 151 0.39 -11.38 0.22
CA PRO A 151 0.86 -10.02 0.01
C PRO A 151 -0.19 -8.93 0.27
N HIS A 152 -1.50 -9.28 0.36
CA HIS A 152 -2.61 -8.32 0.38
C HIS A 152 -2.80 -7.61 1.74
N VAL A 153 -1.68 -7.23 2.36
CA VAL A 153 -1.62 -6.63 3.71
C VAL A 153 -2.39 -5.31 3.82
N TRP A 154 -2.55 -4.58 2.71
CA TRP A 154 -3.30 -3.31 2.66
C TRP A 154 -4.80 -3.48 2.90
N MET A 155 -5.33 -4.68 2.84
CA MET A 155 -6.73 -4.97 3.14
C MET A 155 -7.06 -4.88 4.63
N ASP A 156 -6.08 -4.94 5.51
CA ASP A 156 -6.17 -4.58 6.93
C ASP A 156 -5.56 -3.20 7.14
N VAL A 157 -6.41 -2.18 7.27
CA VAL A 157 -5.97 -0.79 7.44
C VAL A 157 -5.03 -0.61 8.63
N SER A 158 -5.29 -1.32 9.74
CA SER A 158 -4.46 -1.25 10.95
C SER A 158 -3.08 -1.86 10.72
N LEU A 159 -2.99 -2.89 9.90
CA LEU A 159 -1.75 -3.53 9.53
C LEU A 159 -0.96 -2.69 8.53
N TRP A 160 -1.62 -2.19 7.48
CA TRP A 160 -1.00 -1.35 6.45
C TRP A 160 -0.46 -0.03 6.99
N SER A 161 -1.13 0.54 8.00
CA SER A 161 -0.66 1.76 8.68
C SER A 161 0.75 1.64 9.26
N ARG A 162 1.22 0.42 9.58
CA ARG A 162 2.58 0.15 10.07
C ARG A 162 3.66 0.48 9.04
N SER A 163 3.31 0.61 7.76
CA SER A 163 4.23 1.04 6.70
C SER A 163 4.54 2.55 6.75
N VAL A 164 3.67 3.36 7.37
CA VAL A 164 3.83 4.83 7.39
C VAL A 164 5.13 5.28 8.08
N PRO A 165 5.52 4.77 9.26
CA PRO A 165 6.79 5.13 9.88
C PRO A 165 8.02 4.80 9.00
N ALA A 166 7.98 3.69 8.26
CA ALA A 166 9.06 3.32 7.35
C ALA A 166 9.16 4.28 6.15
N ILE A 167 8.02 4.75 5.62
CA ILE A 167 7.97 5.78 4.58
C ILE A 167 8.56 7.09 5.12
N VAL A 168 8.15 7.53 6.32
CA VAL A 168 8.70 8.74 6.97
C VAL A 168 10.22 8.64 7.12
N SER A 169 10.74 7.49 7.60
CA SER A 169 12.18 7.26 7.75
C SER A 169 12.90 7.35 6.41
N ALA A 170 12.43 6.64 5.38
CA ALA A 170 13.06 6.61 4.07
C ALA A 170 13.09 8.00 3.39
N LEU A 171 12.00 8.77 3.50
CA LEU A 171 11.95 10.13 2.98
C LEU A 171 12.84 11.09 3.77
N THR A 172 12.90 10.95 5.10
CA THR A 172 13.79 11.75 5.96
C THR A 172 15.26 11.46 5.66
N GLU A 173 15.63 10.20 5.46
CA GLU A 173 17.00 9.83 5.07
C GLU A 173 17.40 10.41 3.70
N ALA A 174 16.43 10.49 2.77
CA ALA A 174 16.67 11.08 1.46
C ALA A 174 16.68 12.61 1.48
N ARG A 175 15.88 13.24 2.34
CA ARG A 175 15.73 14.70 2.44
C ARG A 175 15.60 15.13 3.92
N PRO A 176 16.71 15.17 4.67
CA PRO A 176 16.72 15.48 6.10
C PRO A 176 16.15 16.86 6.46
N ASP A 177 16.28 17.83 5.55
CA ASP A 177 15.78 19.20 5.75
C ASP A 177 14.25 19.27 5.89
N TYR A 178 13.53 18.23 5.49
CA TYR A 178 12.06 18.15 5.55
C TYR A 178 11.54 17.11 6.56
N ALA A 179 12.39 16.64 7.47
CA ALA A 179 12.06 15.59 8.44
C ALA A 179 10.80 15.90 9.27
N GLU A 180 10.67 17.15 9.75
CA GLU A 180 9.51 17.58 10.52
C GLU A 180 8.21 17.57 9.70
N GLU A 181 8.28 18.01 8.44
CA GLU A 181 7.13 17.99 7.53
C GLU A 181 6.67 16.54 7.25
N PHE A 182 7.60 15.63 6.98
CA PHE A 182 7.28 14.22 6.74
C PHE A 182 6.71 13.56 8.00
N SER A 183 7.28 13.85 9.17
CA SER A 183 6.78 13.34 10.44
C SER A 183 5.37 13.85 10.75
N GLY A 184 5.11 15.15 10.56
CA GLY A 184 3.78 15.74 10.75
C GLY A 184 2.73 15.10 9.84
N ARG A 185 3.00 15.02 8.53
CA ARG A 185 2.09 14.37 7.56
C ARG A 185 1.90 12.89 7.85
N GLY A 186 2.96 12.20 8.28
CA GLY A 186 2.87 10.81 8.70
C GLY A 186 1.94 10.62 9.90
N ALA A 187 2.00 11.51 10.89
CA ALA A 187 1.12 11.47 12.06
C ALA A 187 -0.36 11.72 11.68
N GLU A 188 -0.62 12.69 10.80
CA GLU A 188 -1.96 12.98 10.28
C GLU A 188 -2.53 11.76 9.53
N LEU A 189 -1.72 11.14 8.67
CA LEU A 189 -2.11 9.93 7.93
C LEU A 189 -2.43 8.78 8.88
N LEU A 190 -1.61 8.54 9.90
CA LEU A 190 -1.86 7.50 10.90
C LEU A 190 -3.17 7.73 11.67
N ALA A 191 -3.48 8.98 12.02
CA ALA A 191 -4.74 9.32 12.69
C ALA A 191 -5.95 9.02 11.79
N GLU A 192 -5.88 9.36 10.50
CA GLU A 192 -6.93 9.07 9.53
C GLU A 192 -7.11 7.56 9.34
N LEU A 193 -6.01 6.81 9.13
CA LEU A 193 -6.08 5.36 8.95
C LEU A 193 -6.64 4.66 10.20
N SER A 194 -6.28 5.11 11.40
CA SER A 194 -6.86 4.62 12.64
C SER A 194 -8.38 4.86 12.71
N ALA A 195 -8.84 6.02 12.26
CA ALA A 195 -10.27 6.34 12.20
C ALA A 195 -10.99 5.48 11.14
N LEU A 196 -10.39 5.29 9.96
CA LEU A 196 -10.94 4.45 8.89
C LEU A 196 -11.07 2.98 9.33
N HIS A 197 -10.07 2.47 10.05
CA HIS A 197 -10.14 1.11 10.61
C HIS A 197 -11.34 0.96 11.56
N ARG A 198 -11.53 1.90 12.49
CA ARG A 198 -12.68 1.88 13.42
C ARG A 198 -14.02 1.97 12.68
N PHE A 199 -14.12 2.84 11.69
CA PHE A 199 -15.30 2.91 10.83
C PHE A 199 -15.60 1.55 10.17
N GLY A 200 -14.58 0.86 9.67
CA GLY A 200 -14.71 -0.47 9.08
C GLY A 200 -15.22 -1.51 10.08
N VAL A 201 -14.67 -1.51 11.31
CA VAL A 201 -15.12 -2.40 12.38
C VAL A 201 -16.61 -2.17 12.67
N GLU A 202 -17.05 -0.94 12.90
CA GLU A 202 -18.45 -0.62 13.18
C GLU A 202 -19.38 -1.02 12.02
N CYS A 203 -18.97 -0.77 10.77
CA CYS A 203 -19.71 -1.16 9.58
C CYS A 203 -19.95 -2.68 9.55
N LEU A 204 -18.88 -3.47 9.66
CA LEU A 204 -18.97 -4.94 9.51
C LEU A 204 -19.56 -5.61 10.76
N GLU A 205 -19.40 -5.04 11.96
CA GLU A 205 -20.11 -5.50 13.16
C GLU A 205 -21.63 -5.34 13.06
N SER A 206 -22.12 -4.39 12.27
CA SER A 206 -23.56 -4.20 12.02
C SER A 206 -24.16 -5.29 11.13
N VAL A 207 -23.34 -6.05 10.38
CA VAL A 207 -23.80 -7.19 9.59
C VAL A 207 -24.12 -8.37 10.50
N PRO A 208 -25.27 -9.06 10.33
CA PRO A 208 -25.57 -10.29 11.08
C PRO A 208 -24.46 -11.33 10.92
N ALA A 209 -24.02 -11.95 12.01
CA ALA A 209 -22.86 -12.85 12.03
C ALA A 209 -22.96 -13.99 10.99
N GLU A 210 -24.18 -14.56 10.83
CA GLU A 210 -24.46 -15.63 9.87
C GLU A 210 -24.37 -15.18 8.40
N ARG A 211 -24.32 -13.87 8.15
CA ARG A 211 -24.20 -13.29 6.80
C ARG A 211 -22.79 -12.80 6.49
N ARG A 212 -21.86 -12.82 7.44
CA ARG A 212 -20.49 -12.34 7.26
C ARG A 212 -19.64 -13.31 6.43
N VAL A 213 -20.06 -13.55 5.19
CA VAL A 213 -19.36 -14.37 4.21
C VAL A 213 -19.14 -13.54 2.96
N LEU A 214 -17.88 -13.34 2.60
CA LEU A 214 -17.42 -12.58 1.45
C LEU A 214 -16.85 -13.53 0.40
N VAL A 215 -17.51 -13.65 -0.74
CA VAL A 215 -17.04 -14.48 -1.87
C VAL A 215 -16.54 -13.57 -2.97
N THR A 216 -15.27 -13.71 -3.34
CA THR A 216 -14.52 -12.81 -4.24
C THR A 216 -13.89 -13.55 -5.42
N SER A 217 -13.44 -12.82 -6.44
CA SER A 217 -12.84 -13.40 -7.65
C SER A 217 -11.52 -14.12 -7.34
N HIS A 218 -10.66 -13.53 -6.47
CA HIS A 218 -9.46 -14.20 -5.95
C HIS A 218 -9.31 -13.96 -4.45
N ASP A 219 -8.34 -14.61 -3.83
CA ASP A 219 -8.18 -14.65 -2.36
C ASP A 219 -7.36 -13.46 -1.82
N ALA A 220 -7.74 -12.22 -2.21
CA ALA A 220 -7.09 -10.99 -1.79
C ALA A 220 -7.60 -10.42 -0.46
N PHE A 221 -8.72 -10.91 0.05
CA PHE A 221 -9.43 -10.28 1.17
C PHE A 221 -9.22 -10.96 2.52
N ARG A 222 -8.25 -11.89 2.66
CA ARG A 222 -8.04 -12.62 3.92
C ARG A 222 -7.69 -11.69 5.09
N TYR A 223 -6.87 -10.67 4.86
CA TYR A 223 -6.56 -9.66 5.88
C TYR A 223 -7.79 -8.81 6.23
N PHE A 224 -8.62 -8.47 5.24
CA PHE A 224 -9.92 -7.83 5.47
C PHE A 224 -10.82 -8.71 6.34
N GLY A 225 -10.92 -9.99 6.02
CA GLY A 225 -11.68 -10.95 6.79
C GLY A 225 -11.23 -11.03 8.25
N ARG A 226 -9.92 -11.10 8.48
CA ARG A 226 -9.32 -11.08 9.82
C ARG A 226 -9.59 -9.78 10.58
N ALA A 227 -9.44 -8.63 9.91
CA ALA A 227 -9.57 -7.31 10.53
C ALA A 227 -11.01 -6.99 10.93
N TYR A 228 -11.99 -7.47 10.15
CA TYR A 228 -13.39 -7.06 10.28
C TYR A 228 -14.36 -8.22 10.60
N GLY A 229 -13.84 -9.41 10.91
CA GLY A 229 -14.64 -10.54 11.34
C GLY A 229 -15.54 -11.12 10.24
N VAL A 230 -15.05 -11.19 9.01
CA VAL A 230 -15.75 -11.74 7.83
C VAL A 230 -15.02 -12.98 7.34
N GLU A 231 -15.75 -14.06 7.08
CA GLU A 231 -15.19 -15.24 6.40
C GLU A 231 -15.00 -14.94 4.91
N VAL A 232 -13.80 -15.17 4.39
CA VAL A 232 -13.45 -14.85 3.01
C VAL A 232 -13.22 -16.13 2.21
N LEU A 233 -13.77 -16.17 1.01
CA LEU A 233 -13.70 -17.31 0.10
C LEU A 233 -13.38 -16.82 -1.32
N GLY A 234 -12.12 -16.90 -1.70
CA GLY A 234 -11.68 -16.63 -3.07
C GLY A 234 -12.03 -17.79 -4.02
N VAL A 235 -12.41 -17.45 -5.25
CA VAL A 235 -12.56 -18.45 -6.33
C VAL A 235 -11.19 -18.89 -6.83
N GLN A 236 -10.32 -17.92 -7.18
CA GLN A 236 -8.90 -18.17 -7.45
C GLN A 236 -8.10 -18.11 -6.14
N GLY A 237 -6.86 -18.61 -6.17
CA GLY A 237 -5.92 -18.52 -5.06
C GLY A 237 -5.46 -17.09 -4.77
N ILE A 238 -4.43 -16.97 -3.92
CA ILE A 238 -3.80 -15.68 -3.55
C ILE A 238 -3.21 -14.98 -4.78
N SER A 239 -2.57 -15.72 -5.68
CA SER A 239 -2.09 -15.20 -6.96
C SER A 239 -3.10 -15.51 -8.08
N THR A 240 -3.28 -14.54 -8.96
CA THR A 240 -4.14 -14.66 -10.16
C THR A 240 -3.46 -15.37 -11.33
N GLU A 241 -2.20 -15.82 -11.19
CA GLU A 241 -1.47 -16.53 -12.25
C GLU A 241 -2.14 -17.84 -12.67
N SER A 242 -2.90 -18.47 -11.78
CA SER A 242 -3.63 -19.71 -12.05
C SER A 242 -5.13 -19.47 -12.10
N GLU A 243 -5.76 -19.96 -13.17
CA GLU A 243 -7.23 -19.95 -13.28
C GLU A 243 -7.87 -20.89 -12.25
N ALA A 244 -9.09 -20.52 -11.83
CA ALA A 244 -9.87 -21.37 -10.93
C ALA A 244 -10.26 -22.70 -11.61
N GLY A 245 -10.02 -23.81 -10.92
CA GLY A 245 -10.48 -25.12 -11.38
C GLY A 245 -12.00 -25.27 -11.25
N LEU A 246 -12.61 -26.05 -12.17
CA LEU A 246 -14.05 -26.35 -12.14
C LEU A 246 -14.51 -26.97 -10.81
N LEU A 247 -13.64 -27.72 -10.15
CA LEU A 247 -13.94 -28.32 -8.84
C LEU A 247 -14.19 -27.20 -7.81
N ARG A 248 -13.33 -26.22 -7.74
CA ARG A 248 -13.46 -25.07 -6.81
C ARG A 248 -14.73 -24.28 -7.06
N VAL A 249 -15.05 -24.01 -8.32
CA VAL A 249 -16.31 -23.32 -8.68
C VAL A 249 -17.51 -24.10 -8.19
N ASN A 250 -17.55 -25.43 -8.38
CA ASN A 250 -18.65 -26.28 -7.92
C ASN A 250 -18.76 -26.34 -6.37
N GLU A 251 -17.64 -26.42 -5.66
CA GLU A 251 -17.59 -26.39 -4.20
C GLU A 251 -18.18 -25.08 -3.66
N LEU A 252 -17.82 -23.93 -4.27
CA LEU A 252 -18.36 -22.63 -3.89
C LEU A 252 -19.85 -22.52 -4.21
N VAL A 253 -20.32 -23.04 -5.35
CA VAL A 253 -21.76 -23.11 -5.64
C VAL A 253 -22.51 -23.94 -4.59
N ASP A 254 -21.97 -25.10 -4.18
CA ASP A 254 -22.56 -25.92 -3.11
C ASP A 254 -22.63 -25.18 -1.77
N LEU A 255 -21.58 -24.40 -1.45
CA LEU A 255 -21.52 -23.56 -0.26
C LEU A 255 -22.54 -22.43 -0.32
N LEU A 256 -22.62 -21.68 -1.44
CA LEU A 256 -23.61 -20.62 -1.62
C LEU A 256 -25.04 -21.12 -1.39
N VAL A 257 -25.35 -22.30 -1.93
CA VAL A 257 -26.68 -22.91 -1.78
C VAL A 257 -26.92 -23.39 -0.36
N SER A 258 -26.00 -24.19 0.21
CA SER A 258 -26.19 -24.84 1.52
C SER A 258 -26.17 -23.83 2.68
N ARG A 259 -25.35 -22.79 2.61
CA ARG A 259 -25.26 -21.75 3.64
C ARG A 259 -26.18 -20.55 3.41
N GLY A 260 -26.90 -20.53 2.29
CA GLY A 260 -27.83 -19.45 1.98
C GLY A 260 -27.16 -18.11 1.70
N VAL A 261 -25.91 -18.10 1.21
CA VAL A 261 -25.19 -16.88 0.81
C VAL A 261 -25.92 -16.23 -0.34
N GLY A 262 -26.22 -14.93 -0.23
CA GLY A 262 -27.04 -14.21 -1.20
C GLY A 262 -26.28 -13.31 -2.16
N ALA A 263 -24.98 -13.05 -1.92
CA ALA A 263 -24.19 -12.16 -2.72
C ALA A 263 -22.76 -12.67 -2.94
N VAL A 264 -22.20 -12.40 -4.12
CA VAL A 264 -20.79 -12.57 -4.49
C VAL A 264 -20.27 -11.24 -5.03
N PHE A 265 -18.94 -11.03 -5.06
CA PHE A 265 -18.35 -9.74 -5.40
C PHE A 265 -17.31 -9.90 -6.51
N SER A 266 -17.43 -9.06 -7.54
CA SER A 266 -16.39 -8.93 -8.55
C SER A 266 -15.27 -8.01 -8.08
N GLU A 267 -14.18 -8.02 -8.82
CA GLU A 267 -13.02 -7.18 -8.56
C GLU A 267 -12.59 -6.42 -9.81
N THR A 268 -12.07 -5.20 -9.61
CA THR A 268 -11.69 -4.30 -10.72
C THR A 268 -10.48 -4.79 -11.52
N SER A 269 -9.60 -5.59 -10.91
CA SER A 269 -8.37 -6.12 -11.52
C SER A 269 -8.51 -7.55 -12.07
N VAL A 270 -9.65 -8.23 -11.81
CA VAL A 270 -9.86 -9.64 -12.16
C VAL A 270 -11.11 -9.83 -13.02
N SER A 271 -11.07 -10.79 -13.95
CA SER A 271 -12.21 -11.09 -14.83
C SER A 271 -13.46 -11.53 -14.05
N GLN A 272 -14.62 -10.96 -14.39
CA GLN A 272 -15.92 -11.29 -13.78
C GLN A 272 -16.48 -12.66 -14.16
N LYS A 273 -15.84 -13.41 -15.06
CA LYS A 273 -16.35 -14.71 -15.58
C LYS A 273 -16.66 -15.71 -14.46
N ASN A 274 -15.79 -15.80 -13.46
CA ASN A 274 -15.96 -16.72 -12.35
C ASN A 274 -17.16 -16.34 -11.48
N MET A 275 -17.42 -15.04 -11.28
CA MET A 275 -18.60 -14.56 -10.53
C MET A 275 -19.88 -14.92 -11.27
N GLN A 276 -19.91 -14.73 -12.59
CA GLN A 276 -21.05 -15.12 -13.41
C GLN A 276 -21.32 -16.64 -13.32
N ALA A 277 -20.27 -17.47 -13.39
CA ALA A 277 -20.38 -18.91 -13.25
C ALA A 277 -20.95 -19.34 -11.87
N LEU A 278 -20.57 -18.68 -10.80
CA LEU A 278 -21.14 -18.92 -9.47
C LEU A 278 -22.63 -18.58 -9.39
N ILE A 279 -23.02 -17.42 -9.94
CA ILE A 279 -24.43 -16.96 -9.98
C ILE A 279 -25.29 -17.93 -10.76
N GLU A 280 -24.87 -18.32 -11.97
CA GLU A 280 -25.58 -19.27 -12.83
C GLU A 280 -25.64 -20.67 -12.21
N GLY A 281 -24.53 -21.15 -11.63
CA GLY A 281 -24.46 -22.44 -10.94
C GLY A 281 -25.40 -22.51 -9.74
N ALA A 282 -25.49 -21.44 -8.93
CA ALA A 282 -26.41 -21.36 -7.81
C ALA A 282 -27.87 -21.30 -8.27
N ALA A 283 -28.17 -20.53 -9.33
CA ALA A 283 -29.49 -20.44 -9.91
C ALA A 283 -29.98 -21.80 -10.46
N ALA A 284 -29.09 -22.56 -11.11
CA ALA A 284 -29.40 -23.94 -11.58
C ALA A 284 -29.75 -24.90 -10.43
N ARG A 285 -29.33 -24.59 -9.20
CA ARG A 285 -29.65 -25.35 -7.96
C ARG A 285 -30.79 -24.71 -7.12
N GLY A 286 -31.51 -23.76 -7.74
CA GLY A 286 -32.68 -23.11 -7.12
C GLY A 286 -32.35 -22.01 -6.12
N ARG A 287 -31.10 -21.53 -6.04
CA ARG A 287 -30.69 -20.45 -5.17
C ARG A 287 -30.41 -19.17 -5.97
N GLN A 288 -31.11 -18.10 -5.65
CA GLN A 288 -30.81 -16.79 -6.18
C GLN A 288 -29.61 -16.16 -5.44
N VAL A 289 -28.55 -15.88 -6.20
CA VAL A 289 -27.35 -15.16 -5.75
C VAL A 289 -27.18 -13.95 -6.66
N VAL A 290 -26.82 -12.80 -6.09
CA VAL A 290 -26.63 -11.57 -6.86
C VAL A 290 -25.18 -11.12 -6.82
N LEU A 291 -24.76 -10.27 -7.78
CA LEU A 291 -23.53 -9.51 -7.68
C LEU A 291 -23.76 -8.39 -6.65
N GLY A 292 -23.12 -8.51 -5.49
CA GLY A 292 -23.23 -7.57 -4.37
C GLY A 292 -22.55 -6.23 -4.63
N GLY A 293 -21.61 -6.21 -5.57
CA GLY A 293 -20.86 -5.04 -6.01
C GLY A 293 -19.51 -5.43 -6.58
N GLU A 294 -18.80 -4.42 -7.05
CA GLU A 294 -17.42 -4.52 -7.51
C GLU A 294 -16.48 -3.94 -6.45
N LEU A 295 -15.42 -4.65 -6.11
CA LEU A 295 -14.44 -4.29 -5.09
C LEU A 295 -13.10 -3.94 -5.72
N TYR A 296 -12.36 -3.08 -5.07
CA TYR A 296 -10.96 -2.82 -5.37
C TYR A 296 -10.09 -3.80 -4.58
N SER A 297 -9.33 -4.64 -5.26
CA SER A 297 -8.39 -5.58 -4.63
C SER A 297 -6.94 -5.10 -4.81
N ASP A 298 -6.34 -5.39 -5.95
CA ASP A 298 -4.91 -5.16 -6.23
C ASP A 298 -4.64 -3.82 -6.88
N ALA A 299 -5.69 -3.10 -7.27
CA ALA A 299 -5.59 -1.77 -7.85
C ALA A 299 -6.63 -0.85 -7.23
N MET A 300 -6.25 0.41 -7.04
CA MET A 300 -7.17 1.49 -6.65
C MET A 300 -7.99 1.98 -7.86
N GLY A 301 -8.97 2.81 -7.62
CA GLY A 301 -9.69 3.53 -8.66
C GLY A 301 -8.81 4.52 -9.43
N GLU A 302 -9.40 5.16 -10.45
CA GLU A 302 -8.68 6.14 -11.26
C GLU A 302 -8.24 7.35 -10.43
N SER A 303 -7.09 7.89 -10.78
CA SER A 303 -6.56 9.11 -10.16
C SER A 303 -7.55 10.26 -10.26
N GLY A 304 -7.70 11.01 -9.17
CA GLY A 304 -8.68 12.11 -9.08
C GLY A 304 -10.11 11.68 -8.69
N THR A 305 -10.38 10.39 -8.59
CA THR A 305 -11.63 9.87 -8.00
C THR A 305 -11.48 9.60 -6.50
N ALA A 306 -12.59 9.43 -5.78
CA ALA A 306 -12.56 9.06 -4.37
C ALA A 306 -11.77 7.76 -4.15
N ALA A 307 -12.07 6.72 -4.93
CA ALA A 307 -11.36 5.43 -4.87
C ALA A 307 -9.94 5.46 -5.45
N GLY A 308 -9.51 6.58 -6.03
CA GLY A 308 -8.13 6.84 -6.45
C GLY A 308 -7.18 7.14 -5.28
N THR A 309 -7.68 7.16 -4.04
CA THR A 309 -6.90 7.20 -2.80
C THR A 309 -7.05 5.89 -2.02
N TYR A 310 -6.07 5.55 -1.20
CA TYR A 310 -6.14 4.33 -0.39
C TYR A 310 -7.35 4.35 0.56
N SER A 311 -7.57 5.47 1.26
CA SER A 311 -8.70 5.61 2.19
C SER A 311 -10.04 5.51 1.46
N GLY A 312 -10.17 6.14 0.30
CA GLY A 312 -11.42 6.08 -0.48
C GLY A 312 -11.69 4.72 -1.10
N MET A 313 -10.63 3.99 -1.51
CA MET A 313 -10.73 2.61 -1.96
C MET A 313 -11.28 1.70 -0.85
N LEU A 314 -10.68 1.76 0.35
CA LEU A 314 -11.11 0.95 1.49
C LEU A 314 -12.51 1.35 1.99
N GLU A 315 -12.83 2.65 2.02
CA GLU A 315 -14.18 3.12 2.33
C GLU A 315 -15.20 2.51 1.36
N HIS A 316 -14.92 2.54 0.06
CA HIS A 316 -15.79 1.93 -0.96
C HIS A 316 -16.02 0.44 -0.68
N ASN A 317 -14.95 -0.32 -0.44
CA ASN A 317 -15.04 -1.75 -0.15
C ASN A 317 -15.87 -2.03 1.12
N LEU A 318 -15.56 -1.31 2.20
CA LEU A 318 -16.28 -1.43 3.48
C LEU A 318 -17.77 -1.16 3.32
N ILE A 319 -18.15 -0.08 2.65
CA ILE A 319 -19.54 0.30 2.40
C ILE A 319 -20.24 -0.73 1.52
N THR A 320 -19.60 -1.14 0.44
CA THR A 320 -20.16 -2.09 -0.54
C THR A 320 -20.45 -3.44 0.12
N VAL A 321 -19.46 -4.01 0.83
CA VAL A 321 -19.63 -5.28 1.52
C VAL A 321 -20.69 -5.17 2.61
N THR A 322 -20.63 -4.15 3.46
CA THR A 322 -21.59 -3.96 4.56
C THR A 322 -23.02 -3.91 4.04
N ARG A 323 -23.30 -3.11 3.02
CA ARG A 323 -24.66 -2.97 2.46
C ARG A 323 -25.16 -4.25 1.81
N ALA A 324 -24.31 -4.91 1.00
CA ALA A 324 -24.68 -6.13 0.30
C ALA A 324 -24.96 -7.29 1.27
N LEU A 325 -24.29 -7.33 2.41
CA LEU A 325 -24.51 -8.33 3.45
C LEU A 325 -25.59 -7.94 4.46
N GLY A 326 -26.25 -6.77 4.27
CA GLY A 326 -27.41 -6.35 5.08
C GLY A 326 -27.05 -5.62 6.37
N GLY A 327 -25.84 -5.09 6.48
CA GLY A 327 -25.42 -4.21 7.56
C GLY A 327 -25.80 -2.75 7.34
N GLN A 328 -25.37 -1.88 8.23
CA GLN A 328 -25.67 -0.46 8.26
C GLN A 328 -24.39 0.38 8.09
N VAL A 329 -24.52 1.46 7.35
CA VAL A 329 -23.43 2.41 7.12
C VAL A 329 -23.90 3.79 7.55
N ALA A 330 -23.05 4.54 8.24
CA ALA A 330 -23.33 5.92 8.63
C ALA A 330 -23.72 6.77 7.42
N ALA A 331 -24.69 7.67 7.61
CA ALA A 331 -25.07 8.62 6.58
C ALA A 331 -23.85 9.48 6.20
N GLY A 332 -23.58 9.60 4.88
CA GLY A 332 -22.38 10.27 4.38
C GLY A 332 -21.09 9.47 4.47
N GLY A 333 -21.16 8.14 4.73
CA GLY A 333 -19.98 7.24 4.74
C GLY A 333 -18.99 7.60 5.84
N PHE A 334 -17.70 7.46 5.55
CA PHE A 334 -16.62 7.72 6.50
C PHE A 334 -16.58 9.20 6.95
N ALA A 335 -16.78 10.13 6.03
CA ALA A 335 -16.82 11.56 6.36
C ALA A 335 -17.98 11.90 7.31
N GLY A 336 -19.18 11.33 7.07
CA GLY A 336 -20.33 11.49 7.95
C GLY A 336 -20.10 10.87 9.33
N TRP A 337 -19.46 9.69 9.39
CA TRP A 337 -19.08 9.02 10.62
C TRP A 337 -18.10 9.86 11.46
N LEU A 338 -17.05 10.44 10.82
CA LEU A 338 -16.11 11.35 11.47
C LEU A 338 -16.82 12.58 12.09
N GLY A 339 -17.77 13.16 11.36
CA GLY A 339 -18.55 14.30 11.84
C GLY A 339 -19.32 14.00 13.14
N VAL A 340 -19.85 12.80 13.29
CA VAL A 340 -20.55 12.35 14.51
C VAL A 340 -19.56 12.16 15.66
N GLN A 341 -18.41 11.54 15.42
CA GLN A 341 -17.38 11.30 16.45
C GLN A 341 -16.82 12.60 17.03
N THR A 342 -16.65 13.65 16.20
CA THR A 342 -16.11 14.95 16.65
C THR A 342 -17.13 15.77 17.43
N GLN A 343 -18.43 15.60 17.20
CA GLN A 343 -19.51 16.28 17.94
C GLN A 343 -19.81 15.63 19.31
N GLY A 344 -19.42 14.37 19.51
CA GLY A 344 -19.66 13.63 20.76
C GLY A 344 -18.60 13.84 21.84
N VAL A 345 -17.54 14.60 21.59
CA VAL A 345 -16.51 14.95 22.61
C VAL A 345 -16.96 16.23 23.33
N PRO A 346 -17.34 16.18 24.62
CA PRO A 346 -17.67 17.39 25.36
C PRO A 346 -16.45 18.33 25.41
N GLU A 347 -16.65 19.62 25.22
CA GLU A 347 -15.61 20.68 25.24
C GLU A 347 -14.85 20.81 26.57
N GLY A 348 -14.91 19.82 27.45
CA GLY A 348 -14.36 19.84 28.80
C GLY A 348 -13.05 19.11 29.06
N SER A 349 -12.39 18.53 28.04
CA SER A 349 -11.16 17.70 28.22
C SER A 349 -9.91 18.27 27.54
N ARG A 350 -9.86 19.61 27.35
CA ARG A 350 -8.62 20.31 26.97
C ARG A 350 -8.13 21.09 28.17
N GLU A 351 -7.45 20.42 29.09
CA GLU A 351 -6.52 21.00 30.05
C GLU A 351 -5.20 20.25 29.99
#